data_0ba8108f4650bbd3f8dfdec5adb747f6
#
_entry.id   0ba8108f4650bbd3f8dfdec5adb747f6
#
_cell.length_a   1.000
_cell.length_b   1.000
_cell.length_c   1.000
_cell.angle_alpha   90.00
_cell.angle_beta   90.00
_cell.angle_gamma   90.00
#
_symmetry.space_group_name_H-M   'P 1'
#
loop_
_entity.id
_entity.type
_entity.pdbx_description
1 polymer ?
#
loop_
_entity_poly.entity_id
_entity_poly.type
_entity_poly.pdbx_seq_one_letter_code
_entity_poly.pdbx_strand_id
1 'polypeptide(L)'
;MEYVTLNNGIKMPKLGYGVYQLSNEECERCVLDAISAGYRSIDTAQSYGNEEAVGNAINKCGVPREELFITTKVWITNGGYEKAKESLEESLRKLQTEYIDLCLIHQPFNDYYGTYRAMEEAYKEGWIRAIGVSNFYPDRLVDLCSFVEVKPAINQVETHIFQQQTAAHEYMEKYGVQHESWGPFAEGRKDFFTNPVLNEIGKKHDKSAAQVALRFLLQSDVVVIPKSTHKERMEENINVFDFTLDASDMNAIRALDEKESLFFSHYDPAIAEMMIKLH
;
A
#
# COMPACT_ATOMS: atom_id res chain seq x y z
N MET A 1 -6.40 4.96 -15.93
CA MET A 1 -5.48 4.47 -14.89
C MET A 1 -4.06 4.89 -15.23
N GLU A 2 -3.32 5.51 -14.31
CA GLU A 2 -1.90 5.81 -14.44
C GLU A 2 -1.06 4.67 -13.83
N TYR A 3 0.19 4.51 -14.31
CA TYR A 3 1.11 3.46 -13.84
C TYR A 3 2.44 4.08 -13.44
N VAL A 4 3.10 3.47 -12.45
CA VAL A 4 4.50 3.71 -12.12
C VAL A 4 5.35 2.52 -12.58
N THR A 5 6.59 2.78 -12.98
CA THR A 5 7.55 1.71 -13.27
C THR A 5 8.46 1.56 -12.05
N LEU A 6 8.40 0.41 -11.41
CA LEU A 6 9.23 0.07 -10.26
C LEU A 6 10.71 -0.08 -10.65
N ASN A 7 11.62 -0.06 -9.68
CA ASN A 7 13.07 -0.13 -9.90
C ASN A 7 13.55 -1.41 -10.62
N ASN A 8 12.73 -2.44 -10.66
CA ASN A 8 12.96 -3.69 -11.39
C ASN A 8 12.26 -3.75 -12.76
N GLY A 9 11.66 -2.65 -13.22
CA GLY A 9 11.01 -2.54 -14.54
C GLY A 9 9.54 -2.96 -14.58
N ILE A 10 8.97 -3.48 -13.48
CA ILE A 10 7.56 -3.88 -13.42
C ILE A 10 6.66 -2.64 -13.36
N LYS A 11 5.58 -2.65 -14.12
CA LYS A 11 4.55 -1.61 -14.09
C LYS A 11 3.51 -1.92 -13.03
N MET A 12 3.26 -0.97 -12.13
CA MET A 12 2.26 -1.03 -11.08
C MET A 12 1.21 0.06 -11.26
N PRO A 13 -0.11 -0.23 -11.11
CA PRO A 13 -1.13 0.82 -11.07
C PRO A 13 -0.87 1.80 -9.93
N LYS A 14 -0.94 3.12 -10.19
CA LYS A 14 -0.77 4.14 -9.13
C LYS A 14 -1.93 4.22 -8.14
N LEU A 15 -3.06 3.60 -8.46
CA LEU A 15 -4.22 3.50 -7.58
C LEU A 15 -4.68 2.05 -7.49
N GLY A 16 -4.60 1.50 -6.29
CA GLY A 16 -5.04 0.16 -5.93
C GLY A 16 -6.21 0.17 -4.96
N TYR A 17 -6.64 -1.01 -4.54
CA TYR A 17 -7.72 -1.22 -3.59
C TYR A 17 -7.22 -2.01 -2.37
N GLY A 18 -7.29 -1.41 -1.18
CA GLY A 18 -6.91 -2.03 0.08
C GLY A 18 -8.06 -2.84 0.69
N VAL A 19 -7.74 -3.98 1.32
CA VAL A 19 -8.75 -4.85 1.97
C VAL A 19 -8.57 -4.97 3.49
N TYR A 20 -7.80 -4.08 4.09
CA TYR A 20 -7.64 -4.06 5.56
C TYR A 20 -8.98 -3.87 6.26
N GLN A 21 -9.22 -4.60 7.36
CA GLN A 21 -10.48 -4.60 8.15
C GLN A 21 -11.72 -5.08 7.37
N LEU A 22 -11.57 -5.83 6.29
CA LEU A 22 -12.69 -6.56 5.68
C LEU A 22 -12.72 -7.99 6.23
N SER A 23 -13.91 -8.44 6.63
CA SER A 23 -14.13 -9.85 6.93
C SER A 23 -14.00 -10.70 5.66
N ASN A 24 -13.76 -12.01 5.80
CA ASN A 24 -13.67 -12.90 4.64
C ASN A 24 -14.95 -12.85 3.77
N GLU A 25 -16.11 -12.75 4.40
CA GLU A 25 -17.42 -12.72 3.70
C GLU A 25 -17.58 -11.43 2.88
N GLU A 26 -17.14 -10.28 3.42
CA GLU A 26 -17.21 -9.00 2.71
C GLU A 26 -16.08 -8.83 1.69
N CYS A 27 -14.90 -9.38 1.97
CA CYS A 27 -13.70 -9.16 1.18
C CYS A 27 -13.86 -9.65 -0.25
N GLU A 28 -14.35 -10.88 -0.46
CA GLU A 28 -14.55 -11.43 -1.81
C GLU A 28 -15.49 -10.53 -2.64
N ARG A 29 -16.64 -10.15 -2.09
CA ARG A 29 -17.59 -9.24 -2.75
C ARG A 29 -16.95 -7.88 -3.06
N CYS A 30 -16.27 -7.27 -2.08
CA CYS A 30 -15.67 -5.96 -2.26
C CYS A 30 -14.56 -5.96 -3.31
N VAL A 31 -13.75 -7.02 -3.37
CA VAL A 31 -12.70 -7.15 -4.41
C VAL A 31 -13.32 -7.31 -5.79
N LEU A 32 -14.39 -8.10 -5.93
CA LEU A 32 -15.14 -8.22 -7.20
C LEU A 32 -15.73 -6.88 -7.63
N ASP A 33 -16.34 -6.12 -6.69
CA ASP A 33 -16.87 -4.78 -6.95
C ASP A 33 -15.76 -3.81 -7.39
N ALA A 34 -14.61 -3.81 -6.72
CA ALA A 34 -13.46 -2.98 -7.08
C ALA A 34 -12.92 -3.32 -8.48
N ILE A 35 -12.72 -4.61 -8.79
CA ILE A 35 -12.29 -5.04 -10.14
C ILE A 35 -13.31 -4.64 -11.20
N SER A 36 -14.61 -4.80 -10.92
CA SER A 36 -15.71 -4.36 -11.79
C SER A 36 -15.71 -2.84 -12.02
N ALA A 37 -15.32 -2.04 -11.01
CA ALA A 37 -15.17 -0.59 -11.11
C ALA A 37 -13.88 -0.16 -11.87
N GLY A 38 -13.01 -1.10 -12.23
CA GLY A 38 -11.80 -0.85 -13.02
C GLY A 38 -10.48 -0.91 -12.25
N TYR A 39 -10.50 -1.26 -10.96
CA TYR A 39 -9.25 -1.51 -10.22
C TYR A 39 -8.52 -2.74 -10.78
N ARG A 40 -7.19 -2.66 -10.78
CA ARG A 40 -6.31 -3.74 -11.23
C ARG A 40 -5.22 -4.07 -10.20
N SER A 41 -5.11 -3.31 -9.11
CA SER A 41 -4.21 -3.57 -7.99
C SER A 41 -5.03 -3.82 -6.72
N ILE A 42 -4.75 -4.93 -6.02
CA ILE A 42 -5.40 -5.35 -4.77
C ILE A 42 -4.33 -5.56 -3.71
N ASP A 43 -4.48 -4.89 -2.58
CA ASP A 43 -3.54 -4.95 -1.46
C ASP A 43 -4.15 -5.68 -0.26
N THR A 44 -3.58 -6.83 0.08
CA THR A 44 -3.89 -7.62 1.28
C THR A 44 -2.66 -7.83 2.15
N ALA A 45 -2.74 -8.68 3.17
CA ALA A 45 -1.63 -9.11 4.02
C ALA A 45 -1.98 -10.40 4.79
N GLN A 46 -0.96 -11.15 5.19
CA GLN A 46 -1.13 -12.35 6.02
C GLN A 46 -1.91 -12.07 7.32
N SER A 47 -1.62 -10.93 7.97
CA SER A 47 -2.29 -10.55 9.23
C SER A 47 -3.76 -10.14 9.07
N TYR A 48 -4.23 -9.87 7.85
CA TYR A 48 -5.64 -9.50 7.65
C TYR A 48 -6.56 -10.73 7.67
N GLY A 49 -6.02 -11.92 7.47
CA GLY A 49 -6.76 -13.18 7.47
C GLY A 49 -7.73 -13.34 6.29
N ASN A 50 -7.60 -12.52 5.24
CA ASN A 50 -8.52 -12.50 4.12
C ASN A 50 -7.87 -12.80 2.75
N GLU A 51 -6.64 -13.33 2.74
CA GLU A 51 -5.94 -13.73 1.50
C GLU A 51 -6.74 -14.75 0.69
N GLU A 52 -7.43 -15.70 1.34
CA GLU A 52 -8.27 -16.70 0.66
C GLU A 52 -9.47 -16.07 -0.04
N ALA A 53 -10.11 -15.08 0.60
CA ALA A 53 -11.21 -14.33 -0.01
C ALA A 53 -10.74 -13.51 -1.22
N VAL A 54 -9.52 -12.92 -1.16
CA VAL A 54 -8.90 -12.27 -2.32
C VAL A 54 -8.63 -13.30 -3.43
N GLY A 55 -8.08 -14.48 -3.10
CA GLY A 55 -7.86 -15.58 -4.03
C GLY A 55 -9.15 -16.01 -4.75
N ASN A 56 -10.22 -16.18 -3.99
CA ASN A 56 -11.54 -16.50 -4.55
C ASN A 56 -12.03 -15.42 -5.53
N ALA A 57 -11.87 -14.14 -5.16
CA ALA A 57 -12.32 -13.02 -5.99
C ALA A 57 -11.52 -12.93 -7.31
N ILE A 58 -10.20 -13.01 -7.28
CA ILE A 58 -9.38 -12.94 -8.50
C ILE A 58 -9.64 -14.09 -9.46
N ASN A 59 -10.00 -15.29 -8.96
CA ASN A 59 -10.36 -16.42 -9.80
C ASN A 59 -11.78 -16.32 -10.39
N LYS A 60 -12.67 -15.53 -9.77
CA LYS A 60 -14.06 -15.36 -10.21
C LYS A 60 -14.30 -14.08 -11.02
N CYS A 61 -13.39 -13.10 -10.99
CA CYS A 61 -13.62 -11.77 -11.56
C CYS A 61 -13.68 -11.72 -13.09
N GLY A 62 -13.24 -12.75 -13.78
CA GLY A 62 -13.21 -12.81 -15.25
C GLY A 62 -12.12 -11.96 -15.91
N VAL A 63 -11.24 -11.33 -15.12
CA VAL A 63 -10.06 -10.60 -15.61
C VAL A 63 -8.86 -11.56 -15.61
N PRO A 64 -8.06 -11.62 -16.68
CA PRO A 64 -6.85 -12.44 -16.71
C PRO A 64 -5.91 -12.11 -15.54
N ARG A 65 -5.28 -13.14 -14.92
CA ARG A 65 -4.42 -12.96 -13.74
C ARG A 65 -3.26 -11.97 -14.00
N GLU A 66 -2.71 -11.98 -15.19
CA GLU A 66 -1.61 -11.11 -15.62
C GLU A 66 -1.99 -9.63 -15.75
N GLU A 67 -3.28 -9.33 -15.81
CA GLU A 67 -3.78 -7.95 -15.77
C GLU A 67 -4.01 -7.43 -14.35
N LEU A 68 -3.93 -8.33 -13.35
CA LEU A 68 -4.08 -7.97 -11.93
C LEU A 68 -2.71 -7.83 -11.27
N PHE A 69 -2.59 -6.89 -10.37
CA PHE A 69 -1.42 -6.65 -9.53
C PHE A 69 -1.80 -6.95 -8.07
N ILE A 70 -1.31 -8.07 -7.54
CA ILE A 70 -1.69 -8.56 -6.21
C ILE A 70 -0.55 -8.34 -5.23
N THR A 71 -0.81 -7.61 -4.15
CA THR A 71 0.13 -7.38 -3.06
C THR A 71 -0.29 -8.15 -1.82
N THR A 72 0.67 -8.84 -1.19
CA THR A 72 0.52 -9.34 0.19
C THR A 72 1.75 -8.98 1.01
N LYS A 73 1.70 -9.26 2.33
CA LYS A 73 2.74 -8.83 3.27
C LYS A 73 3.05 -9.93 4.27
N VAL A 74 4.33 -10.20 4.50
CA VAL A 74 4.80 -11.13 5.53
C VAL A 74 4.60 -10.50 6.90
N TRP A 75 3.83 -11.18 7.76
CA TRP A 75 3.54 -10.69 9.09
C TRP A 75 4.69 -10.97 10.07
N ILE A 76 4.78 -10.19 11.13
CA ILE A 76 5.85 -10.23 12.12
C ILE A 76 6.05 -11.60 12.77
N THR A 77 4.98 -12.38 12.98
CA THR A 77 5.05 -13.75 13.56
C THR A 77 5.71 -14.76 12.61
N ASN A 78 5.73 -14.44 11.33
CA ASN A 78 6.36 -15.22 10.26
C ASN A 78 7.74 -14.67 9.89
N GLY A 79 8.31 -13.78 10.72
CA GLY A 79 9.63 -13.20 10.50
C GLY A 79 10.77 -14.20 10.70
N GLY A 80 11.89 -13.96 9.98
CA GLY A 80 13.03 -14.87 9.86
C GLY A 80 12.94 -15.74 8.61
N TYR A 81 14.09 -16.30 8.18
CA TYR A 81 14.20 -16.94 6.87
C TYR A 81 13.24 -18.13 6.67
N GLU A 82 13.30 -19.14 7.56
CA GLU A 82 12.51 -20.38 7.40
C GLU A 82 11.00 -20.11 7.48
N LYS A 83 10.57 -19.37 8.52
CA LYS A 83 9.15 -19.05 8.70
C LYS A 83 8.61 -18.19 7.55
N ALA A 84 9.39 -17.23 7.06
CA ALA A 84 8.98 -16.39 5.95
C ALA A 84 8.79 -17.24 4.69
N LYS A 85 9.71 -18.16 4.40
CA LYS A 85 9.61 -19.07 3.24
C LYS A 85 8.33 -19.91 3.30
N GLU A 86 8.07 -20.58 4.42
CA GLU A 86 6.85 -21.36 4.64
C GLU A 86 5.57 -20.48 4.50
N SER A 87 5.62 -19.27 5.03
CA SER A 87 4.48 -18.35 4.97
C SER A 87 4.19 -17.82 3.56
N LEU A 88 5.20 -17.69 2.71
CA LEU A 88 5.05 -17.31 1.30
C LEU A 88 4.36 -18.41 0.49
N GLU A 89 4.73 -19.68 0.71
CA GLU A 89 4.03 -20.82 0.13
C GLU A 89 2.55 -20.85 0.53
N GLU A 90 2.27 -20.59 1.80
CA GLU A 90 0.90 -20.52 2.30
C GLU A 90 0.12 -19.33 1.73
N SER A 91 0.76 -18.18 1.53
CA SER A 91 0.14 -17.02 0.86
C SER A 91 -0.22 -17.33 -0.60
N LEU A 92 0.67 -17.98 -1.36
CA LEU A 92 0.39 -18.44 -2.73
C LEU A 92 -0.81 -19.40 -2.77
N ARG A 93 -0.84 -20.35 -1.82
CA ARG A 93 -1.95 -21.32 -1.70
C ARG A 93 -3.28 -20.61 -1.41
N LYS A 94 -3.32 -19.66 -0.46
CA LYS A 94 -4.52 -18.88 -0.09
C LYS A 94 -4.97 -17.97 -1.21
N LEU A 95 -4.04 -17.28 -1.86
CA LEU A 95 -4.32 -16.42 -3.00
C LEU A 95 -4.65 -17.22 -4.28
N GLN A 96 -4.48 -18.55 -4.26
CA GLN A 96 -4.79 -19.46 -5.37
C GLN A 96 -4.09 -19.04 -6.68
N THR A 97 -2.83 -18.64 -6.60
CA THR A 97 -2.05 -18.11 -7.72
C THR A 97 -0.63 -18.70 -7.70
N GLU A 98 0.00 -18.77 -8.86
CA GLU A 98 1.37 -19.27 -8.99
C GLU A 98 2.42 -18.21 -8.65
N TYR A 99 2.04 -16.93 -8.63
CA TYR A 99 2.95 -15.83 -8.30
C TYR A 99 2.23 -14.67 -7.61
N ILE A 100 2.98 -13.89 -6.83
CA ILE A 100 2.59 -12.65 -6.19
C ILE A 100 3.27 -11.50 -6.94
N ASP A 101 2.54 -10.42 -7.26
CA ASP A 101 3.14 -9.28 -7.98
C ASP A 101 4.04 -8.46 -7.07
N LEU A 102 3.63 -8.24 -5.81
CA LEU A 102 4.41 -7.53 -4.81
C LEU A 102 4.27 -8.19 -3.44
N CYS A 103 5.40 -8.50 -2.81
CA CYS A 103 5.41 -8.93 -1.41
C CYS A 103 6.18 -7.94 -0.55
N LEU A 104 5.60 -7.55 0.60
CA LEU A 104 6.21 -6.60 1.53
C LEU A 104 6.55 -7.27 2.87
N ILE A 105 7.61 -6.83 3.53
CA ILE A 105 7.69 -6.99 4.98
C ILE A 105 6.70 -6.01 5.60
N HIS A 106 5.74 -6.52 6.39
CA HIS A 106 4.63 -5.71 6.90
C HIS A 106 5.05 -4.70 7.97
N GLN A 107 5.96 -5.11 8.86
CA GLN A 107 6.43 -4.29 9.98
C GLN A 107 7.96 -4.39 10.13
N PRO A 108 8.64 -3.29 10.48
CA PRO A 108 10.11 -3.24 10.58
C PRO A 108 10.62 -3.83 11.89
N PHE A 109 10.10 -4.97 12.30
CA PHE A 109 10.43 -5.63 13.57
C PHE A 109 10.74 -7.11 13.34
N ASN A 110 11.30 -7.79 14.36
CA ASN A 110 11.78 -9.16 14.28
C ASN A 110 13.01 -9.30 13.35
N ASP A 111 13.35 -10.51 12.92
CA ASP A 111 14.42 -10.78 11.94
C ASP A 111 13.97 -10.41 10.52
N TYR A 112 13.82 -9.10 10.26
CA TYR A 112 13.42 -8.64 8.93
C TYR A 112 14.52 -8.87 7.87
N TYR A 113 15.79 -8.99 8.23
CA TYR A 113 16.84 -9.38 7.29
C TYR A 113 16.72 -10.83 6.85
N GLY A 114 16.43 -11.76 7.79
CA GLY A 114 16.14 -13.15 7.45
C GLY A 114 14.89 -13.27 6.57
N THR A 115 13.83 -12.55 6.92
CA THR A 115 12.61 -12.45 6.12
C THR A 115 12.90 -11.94 4.71
N TYR A 116 13.70 -10.88 4.59
CA TYR A 116 14.02 -10.29 3.28
C TYR A 116 14.83 -11.26 2.41
N ARG A 117 15.78 -12.01 2.99
CA ARG A 117 16.53 -13.06 2.25
C ARG A 117 15.61 -14.15 1.71
N ALA A 118 14.59 -14.58 2.46
CA ALA A 118 13.60 -15.53 1.95
C ALA A 118 12.79 -14.93 0.78
N MET A 119 12.44 -13.64 0.87
CA MET A 119 11.76 -12.94 -0.23
C MET A 119 12.66 -12.76 -1.46
N GLU A 120 13.97 -12.52 -1.29
CA GLU A 120 14.94 -12.46 -2.40
C GLU A 120 15.07 -13.81 -3.12
N GLU A 121 15.03 -14.92 -2.37
CA GLU A 121 15.02 -16.27 -2.95
C GLU A 121 13.74 -16.52 -3.73
N ALA A 122 12.57 -16.25 -3.13
CA ALA A 122 11.27 -16.38 -3.80
C ALA A 122 11.15 -15.47 -5.05
N TYR A 123 11.78 -14.29 -5.03
CA TYR A 123 11.89 -13.41 -6.18
C TYR A 123 12.74 -14.04 -7.30
N LYS A 124 13.89 -14.63 -6.98
CA LYS A 124 14.76 -15.32 -7.94
C LYS A 124 14.10 -16.58 -8.54
N GLU A 125 13.29 -17.27 -7.76
CA GLU A 125 12.51 -18.44 -8.17
C GLU A 125 11.25 -18.07 -8.98
N GLY A 126 10.87 -16.78 -9.02
CA GLY A 126 9.73 -16.28 -9.77
C GLY A 126 8.38 -16.37 -9.04
N TRP A 127 8.38 -16.75 -7.77
CA TRP A 127 7.17 -16.75 -6.94
C TRP A 127 6.69 -15.33 -6.60
N ILE A 128 7.62 -14.37 -6.57
CA ILE A 128 7.34 -12.96 -6.32
C ILE A 128 7.96 -12.14 -7.44
N ARG A 129 7.19 -11.23 -8.04
CA ARG A 129 7.67 -10.38 -9.14
C ARG A 129 8.36 -9.11 -8.66
N ALA A 130 7.97 -8.58 -7.50
CA ALA A 130 8.61 -7.44 -6.84
C ALA A 130 8.59 -7.63 -5.33
N ILE A 131 9.67 -7.24 -4.65
CA ILE A 131 9.77 -7.28 -3.19
C ILE A 131 9.93 -5.88 -2.64
N GLY A 132 9.40 -5.65 -1.45
CA GLY A 132 9.45 -4.34 -0.81
C GLY A 132 9.25 -4.42 0.70
N VAL A 133 8.98 -3.29 1.29
CA VAL A 133 8.81 -3.15 2.74
C VAL A 133 7.62 -2.26 3.07
N SER A 134 7.17 -2.31 4.30
CA SER A 134 6.15 -1.41 4.85
C SER A 134 6.60 -0.89 6.20
N ASN A 135 6.33 0.39 6.46
CA ASN A 135 6.66 1.07 7.71
C ASN A 135 8.17 1.18 8.01
N PHE A 136 9.03 1.05 7.01
CA PHE A 136 10.46 1.30 7.16
C PHE A 136 10.71 2.81 7.09
N TYR A 137 10.92 3.42 8.24
CA TYR A 137 11.29 4.82 8.34
C TYR A 137 12.71 5.04 7.77
N PRO A 138 13.12 6.29 7.47
CA PRO A 138 14.33 6.56 6.69
C PRO A 138 15.60 5.85 7.18
N ASP A 139 15.82 5.77 8.48
CA ASP A 139 16.97 5.09 9.10
C ASP A 139 17.02 3.59 8.75
N ARG A 140 15.90 2.89 8.90
CA ARG A 140 15.79 1.45 8.59
C ARG A 140 15.78 1.18 7.08
N LEU A 141 15.18 2.07 6.30
CA LEU A 141 15.20 1.96 4.84
C LEU A 141 16.62 2.08 4.30
N VAL A 142 17.39 3.07 4.79
CA VAL A 142 18.80 3.27 4.41
C VAL A 142 19.64 2.06 4.80
N ASP A 143 19.47 1.55 6.02
CA ASP A 143 20.16 0.36 6.51
C ASP A 143 19.87 -0.85 5.61
N LEU A 144 18.60 -1.19 5.40
CA LEU A 144 18.21 -2.31 4.55
C LEU A 144 18.75 -2.18 3.11
N CYS A 145 18.53 -1.03 2.46
CA CYS A 145 19.00 -0.78 1.08
C CYS A 145 20.50 -0.90 0.91
N SER A 146 21.27 -0.77 2.00
CA SER A 146 22.75 -0.83 1.98
C SER A 146 23.29 -2.26 2.04
N PHE A 147 22.50 -3.22 2.52
CA PHE A 147 23.00 -4.58 2.83
C PHE A 147 22.19 -5.71 2.17
N VAL A 148 21.20 -5.40 1.35
CA VAL A 148 20.43 -6.40 0.57
C VAL A 148 20.92 -6.46 -0.87
N GLU A 149 20.73 -7.61 -1.50
CA GLU A 149 21.10 -7.83 -2.91
C GLU A 149 20.09 -7.18 -3.86
N VAL A 150 18.80 -7.38 -3.59
CA VAL A 150 17.68 -6.80 -4.35
C VAL A 150 17.08 -5.65 -3.53
N LYS A 151 17.21 -4.42 -4.02
CA LYS A 151 16.63 -3.26 -3.32
C LYS A 151 15.11 -3.35 -3.27
N PRO A 152 14.48 -2.88 -2.17
CA PRO A 152 13.03 -2.77 -2.12
C PRO A 152 12.49 -1.97 -3.30
N ALA A 153 11.45 -2.47 -3.94
CA ALA A 153 10.77 -1.76 -5.02
C ALA A 153 9.78 -0.72 -4.45
N ILE A 154 9.20 -1.01 -3.30
CA ILE A 154 8.17 -0.22 -2.61
C ILE A 154 8.55 -0.07 -1.13
N ASN A 155 8.22 1.10 -0.56
CA ASN A 155 8.03 1.26 0.87
C ASN A 155 6.62 1.84 1.12
N GLN A 156 5.75 1.03 1.71
CA GLN A 156 4.36 1.39 2.01
C GLN A 156 4.28 1.96 3.44
N VAL A 157 3.99 3.25 3.57
CA VAL A 157 3.94 3.95 4.87
C VAL A 157 2.65 4.76 5.03
N GLU A 158 2.28 5.07 6.30
CA GLU A 158 1.20 6.01 6.58
C GLU A 158 1.42 7.31 5.79
N THR A 159 0.50 7.61 4.86
CA THR A 159 0.62 8.86 4.10
C THR A 159 -0.76 9.40 3.74
N HIS A 160 -1.03 10.61 4.17
CA HIS A 160 -2.26 11.36 3.91
C HIS A 160 -1.99 12.87 4.04
N ILE A 161 -3.00 13.70 3.84
CA ILE A 161 -2.83 15.17 3.87
C ILE A 161 -2.25 15.72 5.17
N PHE A 162 -2.44 15.05 6.32
CA PHE A 162 -1.93 15.47 7.63
C PHE A 162 -0.57 14.86 7.98
N GLN A 163 -0.15 13.81 7.28
CA GLN A 163 1.15 13.14 7.40
C GLN A 163 1.68 12.82 6.01
N GLN A 164 2.36 13.77 5.39
CA GLN A 164 2.75 13.68 3.97
C GLN A 164 4.07 12.94 3.76
N GLN A 165 4.78 12.60 4.84
CA GLN A 165 6.02 11.82 4.79
C GLN A 165 7.11 12.43 3.89
N THR A 166 7.18 13.75 3.78
CA THR A 166 8.08 14.45 2.84
C THR A 166 9.54 13.99 2.99
N ALA A 167 10.06 13.93 4.24
CA ALA A 167 11.43 13.47 4.48
C ALA A 167 11.63 11.99 4.12
N ALA A 168 10.65 11.12 4.39
CA ALA A 168 10.72 9.72 4.01
C ALA A 168 10.65 9.55 2.48
N HIS A 169 9.82 10.34 1.80
CA HIS A 169 9.71 10.36 0.35
C HIS A 169 11.05 10.70 -0.32
N GLU A 170 11.75 11.75 0.15
CA GLU A 170 13.08 12.12 -0.36
C GLU A 170 14.10 10.99 -0.25
N TYR A 171 14.08 10.22 0.86
CA TYR A 171 14.96 9.06 1.01
C TYR A 171 14.54 7.90 0.12
N MET A 172 13.24 7.64 -0.05
CA MET A 172 12.75 6.63 -0.99
C MET A 172 13.19 6.96 -2.42
N GLU A 173 12.99 8.21 -2.88
CA GLU A 173 13.43 8.68 -4.19
C GLU A 173 14.95 8.50 -4.38
N LYS A 174 15.75 8.91 -3.38
CA LYS A 174 17.21 8.77 -3.40
C LYS A 174 17.68 7.32 -3.59
N TYR A 175 16.97 6.35 -3.05
CA TYR A 175 17.30 4.92 -3.14
C TYR A 175 16.60 4.20 -4.29
N GLY A 176 15.74 4.89 -5.04
CA GLY A 176 14.94 4.33 -6.14
C GLY A 176 13.84 3.41 -5.63
N VAL A 177 13.27 3.70 -4.47
CA VAL A 177 12.16 2.97 -3.83
C VAL A 177 10.89 3.78 -4.04
N GLN A 178 9.85 3.17 -4.59
CA GLN A 178 8.57 3.85 -4.80
C GLN A 178 7.82 4.02 -3.47
N HIS A 179 7.30 5.22 -3.25
CA HIS A 179 6.44 5.54 -2.11
C HIS A 179 5.02 5.03 -2.36
N GLU A 180 4.48 4.26 -1.42
CA GLU A 180 3.07 3.84 -1.40
C GLU A 180 2.41 4.26 -0.09
N SER A 181 1.19 4.76 -0.17
CA SER A 181 0.39 5.25 0.95
C SER A 181 -0.55 4.18 1.47
N TRP A 182 -0.42 3.78 2.74
CA TRP A 182 -1.56 3.23 3.45
C TRP A 182 -2.30 4.33 4.21
N GLY A 183 -3.61 4.14 4.39
CA GLY A 183 -4.48 5.11 5.07
C GLY A 183 -4.61 6.47 4.35
N PRO A 184 -4.78 6.53 3.01
CA PRO A 184 -4.79 7.80 2.25
C PRO A 184 -5.89 8.78 2.70
N PHE A 185 -6.90 8.29 3.41
CA PHE A 185 -7.98 9.08 4.00
C PHE A 185 -7.87 9.24 5.53
N ALA A 186 -6.71 8.91 6.13
CA ALA A 186 -6.51 8.96 7.59
C ALA A 186 -7.62 8.21 8.38
N GLU A 187 -8.26 7.19 7.79
CA GLU A 187 -9.45 6.50 8.33
C GLU A 187 -10.59 7.44 8.73
N GLY A 188 -10.72 8.60 8.07
CA GLY A 188 -11.73 9.62 8.36
C GLY A 188 -11.45 10.47 9.61
N ARG A 189 -10.30 10.30 10.25
CA ARG A 189 -9.90 11.11 11.43
C ARG A 189 -9.78 12.58 11.08
N LYS A 190 -9.90 13.46 12.09
CA LYS A 190 -9.79 14.92 11.94
C LYS A 190 -10.77 15.50 10.91
N ASP A 191 -11.97 14.98 10.90
CA ASP A 191 -13.01 15.46 9.98
C ASP A 191 -12.55 15.52 8.53
N PHE A 192 -11.76 14.52 8.12
CA PHE A 192 -11.06 14.43 6.81
C PHE A 192 -11.97 14.83 5.65
N PHE A 193 -13.15 14.18 5.55
CA PHE A 193 -14.06 14.36 4.42
C PHE A 193 -14.83 15.71 4.45
N THR A 194 -14.79 16.43 5.58
CA THR A 194 -15.37 17.75 5.72
C THR A 194 -14.32 18.86 5.83
N ASN A 195 -13.04 18.52 5.62
CA ASN A 195 -11.96 19.49 5.64
C ASN A 195 -12.23 20.64 4.67
N PRO A 196 -12.21 21.92 5.14
CA PRO A 196 -12.59 23.06 4.33
C PRO A 196 -11.68 23.27 3.12
N VAL A 197 -10.36 23.01 3.24
CA VAL A 197 -9.40 23.16 2.13
C VAL A 197 -9.72 22.18 1.03
N LEU A 198 -9.90 20.88 1.38
CA LEU A 198 -10.25 19.86 0.39
C LEU A 198 -11.60 20.13 -0.29
N ASN A 199 -12.59 20.58 0.48
CA ASN A 199 -13.92 20.87 -0.06
C ASN A 199 -13.94 22.13 -0.96
N GLU A 200 -13.14 23.15 -0.65
CA GLU A 200 -13.02 24.33 -1.51
C GLU A 200 -12.35 23.97 -2.85
N ILE A 201 -11.26 23.23 -2.79
CA ILE A 201 -10.59 22.72 -4.00
C ILE A 201 -11.53 21.79 -4.77
N GLY A 202 -12.25 20.90 -4.06
CA GLY A 202 -13.23 19.99 -4.67
C GLY A 202 -14.31 20.73 -5.45
N LYS A 203 -14.87 21.81 -4.93
CA LYS A 203 -15.85 22.66 -5.64
C LYS A 203 -15.28 23.26 -6.93
N LYS A 204 -14.00 23.66 -6.93
CA LYS A 204 -13.32 24.20 -8.13
C LYS A 204 -13.23 23.17 -9.26
N HIS A 205 -13.07 21.90 -8.93
CA HIS A 205 -12.85 20.80 -9.87
C HIS A 205 -14.08 19.89 -10.07
N ASP A 206 -15.21 20.17 -9.42
CA ASP A 206 -16.39 19.29 -9.34
C ASP A 206 -16.03 17.89 -8.84
N LYS A 207 -15.25 17.84 -7.74
CA LYS A 207 -14.73 16.62 -7.12
C LYS A 207 -14.98 16.62 -5.62
N SER A 208 -15.06 15.41 -5.04
CA SER A 208 -15.14 15.26 -3.57
C SER A 208 -13.79 15.50 -2.88
N ALA A 209 -13.84 15.70 -1.56
CA ALA A 209 -12.64 15.78 -0.73
C ALA A 209 -11.76 14.53 -0.85
N ALA A 210 -12.37 13.34 -0.97
CA ALA A 210 -11.67 12.08 -1.19
C ALA A 210 -10.90 12.08 -2.52
N GLN A 211 -11.53 12.48 -3.61
CA GLN A 211 -10.89 12.57 -4.92
C GLN A 211 -9.75 13.59 -4.94
N VAL A 212 -9.94 14.76 -4.31
CA VAL A 212 -8.90 15.79 -4.19
C VAL A 212 -7.67 15.23 -3.44
N ALA A 213 -7.89 14.56 -2.31
CA ALA A 213 -6.80 13.97 -1.53
C ALA A 213 -6.05 12.87 -2.28
N LEU A 214 -6.76 11.97 -2.98
CA LEU A 214 -6.12 10.96 -3.82
C LEU A 214 -5.33 11.60 -4.96
N ARG A 215 -5.89 12.59 -5.63
CA ARG A 215 -5.19 13.30 -6.72
C ARG A 215 -3.94 14.01 -6.22
N PHE A 216 -3.98 14.61 -5.05
CA PHE A 216 -2.82 15.22 -4.40
C PHE A 216 -1.68 14.21 -4.21
N LEU A 217 -1.97 13.03 -3.65
CA LEU A 217 -0.97 11.99 -3.44
C LEU A 217 -0.42 11.46 -4.77
N LEU A 218 -1.29 11.19 -5.74
CA LEU A 218 -0.90 10.72 -7.07
C LEU A 218 0.01 11.74 -7.81
N GLN A 219 -0.28 13.05 -7.70
CA GLN A 219 0.56 14.11 -8.27
C GLN A 219 1.85 14.34 -7.49
N SER A 220 1.92 13.87 -6.25
CA SER A 220 3.13 13.83 -5.42
C SER A 220 3.94 12.54 -5.62
N ASP A 221 3.67 11.78 -6.68
CA ASP A 221 4.28 10.50 -7.05
C ASP A 221 4.15 9.42 -5.96
N VAL A 222 3.02 9.40 -5.27
CA VAL A 222 2.67 8.39 -4.26
C VAL A 222 1.61 7.45 -4.82
N VAL A 223 1.85 6.15 -4.74
CA VAL A 223 0.85 5.11 -5.02
C VAL A 223 -0.15 5.08 -3.87
N VAL A 224 -1.44 4.91 -4.15
CA VAL A 224 -2.50 4.95 -3.14
C VAL A 224 -3.38 3.71 -3.16
N ILE A 225 -3.80 3.23 -1.99
CA ILE A 225 -4.64 2.04 -1.83
C ILE A 225 -5.88 2.35 -0.96
N PRO A 226 -6.79 3.25 -1.41
CA PRO A 226 -8.01 3.53 -0.66
C PRO A 226 -8.87 2.27 -0.49
N LYS A 227 -9.57 2.18 0.66
CA LYS A 227 -10.53 1.11 0.96
C LYS A 227 -11.95 1.68 1.04
N SER A 228 -12.92 0.95 0.52
CA SER A 228 -14.34 1.18 0.72
C SER A 228 -15.10 -0.14 0.67
N THR A 229 -16.22 -0.25 1.38
CA THR A 229 -17.19 -1.36 1.27
C THR A 229 -18.36 -1.03 0.35
N HIS A 230 -18.42 0.20 -0.17
CA HIS A 230 -19.47 0.74 -1.02
C HIS A 230 -18.96 0.89 -2.45
N LYS A 231 -19.65 0.25 -3.39
CA LYS A 231 -19.26 0.25 -4.81
C LYS A 231 -19.21 1.66 -5.40
N GLU A 232 -20.18 2.48 -5.06
CA GLU A 232 -20.28 3.87 -5.53
C GLU A 232 -19.05 4.70 -5.12
N ARG A 233 -18.52 4.46 -3.91
CA ARG A 233 -17.28 5.12 -3.46
C ARG A 233 -16.03 4.55 -4.14
N MET A 234 -16.03 3.26 -4.52
CA MET A 234 -14.96 2.69 -5.33
C MET A 234 -14.91 3.34 -6.71
N GLU A 235 -16.07 3.49 -7.35
CA GLU A 235 -16.23 4.18 -8.64
C GLU A 235 -15.83 5.67 -8.55
N GLU A 236 -16.20 6.35 -7.45
CA GLU A 236 -15.76 7.72 -7.16
C GLU A 236 -14.24 7.81 -7.00
N ASN A 237 -13.65 6.96 -6.16
CA ASN A 237 -12.21 6.98 -5.85
C ASN A 237 -11.33 6.70 -7.06
N ILE A 238 -11.75 5.86 -8.00
CA ILE A 238 -10.98 5.58 -9.22
C ILE A 238 -11.10 6.70 -10.27
N ASN A 239 -12.13 7.53 -10.18
CA ASN A 239 -12.37 8.66 -11.10
C ASN A 239 -11.57 9.92 -10.68
N VAL A 240 -10.23 9.80 -10.64
CA VAL A 240 -9.30 10.85 -10.22
C VAL A 240 -8.24 11.20 -11.27
N PHE A 241 -8.33 10.59 -12.45
CA PHE A 241 -7.35 10.81 -13.53
C PHE A 241 -7.80 11.81 -14.59
N ASP A 242 -9.00 12.38 -14.44
CA ASP A 242 -9.64 13.31 -15.37
C ASP A 242 -9.46 14.78 -15.01
N PHE A 243 -8.77 15.08 -13.90
CA PHE A 243 -8.46 16.44 -13.47
C PHE A 243 -7.04 16.56 -12.91
N THR A 244 -6.57 17.79 -12.75
CA THR A 244 -5.23 18.08 -12.22
C THR A 244 -5.33 19.24 -11.23
N LEU A 245 -4.72 19.08 -10.06
CA LEU A 245 -4.55 20.15 -9.07
C LEU A 245 -3.47 21.11 -9.56
N ASP A 246 -3.72 22.40 -9.52
CA ASP A 246 -2.72 23.40 -9.83
C ASP A 246 -1.75 23.66 -8.66
N ALA A 247 -0.74 24.50 -8.88
CA ALA A 247 0.28 24.78 -7.85
C ALA A 247 -0.32 25.42 -6.58
N SER A 248 -1.40 26.19 -6.69
CA SER A 248 -2.10 26.78 -5.54
C SER A 248 -2.80 25.72 -4.73
N ASP A 249 -3.52 24.82 -5.41
CA ASP A 249 -4.21 23.68 -4.78
C ASP A 249 -3.21 22.77 -4.03
N MET A 250 -2.12 22.40 -4.72
CA MET A 250 -1.06 21.57 -4.13
C MET A 250 -0.44 22.23 -2.90
N ASN A 251 -0.16 23.54 -2.93
CA ASN A 251 0.41 24.25 -1.80
C ASN A 251 -0.57 24.38 -0.61
N ALA A 252 -1.85 24.60 -0.89
CA ALA A 252 -2.88 24.64 0.15
C ALA A 252 -2.99 23.30 0.88
N ILE A 253 -2.91 22.17 0.16
CA ILE A 253 -2.92 20.84 0.79
C ILE A 253 -1.60 20.54 1.50
N ARG A 254 -0.44 20.94 0.93
CA ARG A 254 0.86 20.80 1.62
C ARG A 254 0.90 21.50 2.97
N ALA A 255 0.20 22.62 3.12
CA ALA A 255 0.12 23.37 4.37
C ALA A 255 -0.68 22.64 5.48
N LEU A 256 -1.39 21.56 5.16
CA LEU A 256 -2.10 20.71 6.13
C LEU A 256 -1.19 19.69 6.82
N ASP A 257 0.08 19.53 6.38
CA ASP A 257 1.01 18.55 6.93
C ASP A 257 1.38 18.87 8.39
N GLU A 258 0.97 18.01 9.30
CA GLU A 258 1.30 18.12 10.72
C GLU A 258 2.58 17.38 11.09
N LYS A 259 3.07 16.51 10.18
CA LYS A 259 4.30 15.70 10.34
C LYS A 259 4.25 14.75 11.53
N GLU A 260 3.04 14.35 11.92
CA GLU A 260 2.80 13.45 13.04
C GLU A 260 1.83 12.35 12.61
N SER A 261 2.13 11.10 13.00
CA SER A 261 1.24 9.97 12.77
C SER A 261 -0.09 10.17 13.51
N LEU A 262 -1.19 9.89 12.84
CA LEU A 262 -2.51 9.81 13.46
C LEU A 262 -2.81 8.44 14.08
N PHE A 263 -1.90 7.47 13.92
CA PHE A 263 -2.06 6.11 14.40
C PHE A 263 -1.01 5.76 15.46
N PHE A 264 0.22 5.58 15.06
CA PHE A 264 1.35 5.30 15.95
C PHE A 264 2.69 5.54 15.22
N SER A 265 3.73 5.88 15.98
CA SER A 265 5.06 6.08 15.42
C SER A 265 5.91 4.82 15.57
N HIS A 266 6.55 4.37 14.50
CA HIS A 266 7.52 3.28 14.53
C HIS A 266 8.86 3.66 15.18
N TYR A 267 9.05 4.92 15.54
CA TYR A 267 10.15 5.37 16.41
C TYR A 267 9.84 5.20 17.90
N ASP A 268 8.56 4.95 18.27
CA ASP A 268 8.18 4.76 19.67
C ASP A 268 8.57 3.34 20.13
N PRO A 269 9.47 3.21 21.13
CA PRO A 269 9.87 1.91 21.63
C PRO A 269 8.72 1.11 22.27
N ALA A 270 7.68 1.78 22.79
CA ALA A 270 6.49 1.09 23.32
C ALA A 270 5.70 0.38 22.21
N ILE A 271 5.63 0.97 21.02
CA ILE A 271 5.04 0.33 19.84
C ILE A 271 5.87 -0.88 19.41
N ALA A 272 7.21 -0.75 19.40
CA ALA A 272 8.10 -1.89 19.12
C ALA A 272 7.87 -3.05 20.11
N GLU A 273 7.81 -2.76 21.42
CA GLU A 273 7.52 -3.76 22.44
C GLU A 273 6.15 -4.42 22.28
N MET A 274 5.12 -3.64 21.91
CA MET A 274 3.79 -4.16 21.64
C MET A 274 3.80 -5.10 20.43
N MET A 275 4.39 -4.69 19.31
CA MET A 275 4.44 -5.47 18.08
C MET A 275 5.25 -6.77 18.24
N ILE A 276 6.38 -6.72 18.99
CA ILE A 276 7.20 -7.91 19.26
C ILE A 276 6.45 -8.92 20.13
N LYS A 277 5.57 -8.48 21.02
CA LYS A 277 4.74 -9.38 21.86
C LYS A 277 3.60 -10.10 21.11
N LEU A 278 3.39 -9.78 19.83
CA LEU A 278 2.44 -10.48 18.97
C LEU A 278 2.96 -11.84 18.46
N HIS A 279 4.12 -12.29 18.94
CA HIS A 279 4.72 -13.59 18.62
C HIS A 279 3.96 -14.74 19.24
#